data_279938ba799722fe738675cc10664eee
#
_entry.id   279938ba799722fe738675cc10664eee
#
_cell.length_a   1.000
_cell.length_b   1.000
_cell.length_c   1.000
_cell.angle_alpha   90.00
_cell.angle_beta   90.00
_cell.angle_gamma   90.00
#
_symmetry.space_group_name_H-M   'P 1'
#
loop_
_entity.id
_entity.type
_entity.pdbx_description
1 polymer ?
#
loop_
_entity_poly.entity_id
_entity_poly.type
_entity_poly.pdbx_seq_one_letter_code
_entity_poly.pdbx_strand_id
1 'polypeptide(L)'
;MFAVLIGNPACRELARTLMCSRMIAVTANKPAAGPNFRVGDERLIKVTDSAAKKVGSLLSKQGRSNGVLRVAVVGGGCSGLQYKMDLQDAPANRDILVESSGIRVVVDPKSALYVTGSELDYVDALQDGGFKVKNPNAATSCSCGESFSA
;
A
#
# COMPACT_ATOMS: atom_id res chain seq x y z
N MET A 1 22.39 73.76 5.60
CA MET A 1 23.41 72.84 6.08
C MET A 1 22.81 71.47 6.10
N PHE A 2 22.94 70.75 4.99
CA PHE A 2 22.37 69.44 4.76
C PHE A 2 23.46 68.41 4.99
N ALA A 3 23.23 67.49 5.89
CA ALA A 3 24.05 66.31 6.04
C ALA A 3 23.27 65.11 5.49
N VAL A 4 23.68 64.70 4.34
CA VAL A 4 23.24 63.45 3.67
C VAL A 4 23.93 62.27 4.36
N LEU A 5 23.17 61.41 5.01
CA LEU A 5 23.66 60.11 5.50
C LEU A 5 23.32 59.05 4.44
N ILE A 6 24.32 58.85 3.60
CA ILE A 6 24.29 57.82 2.57
C ILE A 6 24.66 56.48 3.24
N GLY A 7 23.71 55.54 3.19
CA GLY A 7 23.96 54.14 2.93
C GLY A 7 24.93 53.40 3.83
N ASN A 8 24.44 52.83 4.89
CA ASN A 8 25.15 51.85 5.67
C ASN A 8 25.23 50.52 4.89
N PRO A 9 26.43 50.02 4.46
CA PRO A 9 26.58 48.79 3.68
C PRO A 9 26.16 47.53 4.43
N ALA A 10 26.02 47.61 5.74
CA ALA A 10 25.60 46.50 6.58
C ALA A 10 24.15 46.01 6.32
N CYS A 11 23.28 46.89 5.76
CA CYS A 11 21.92 46.54 5.48
C CYS A 11 21.73 45.73 4.18
N ARG A 12 22.72 45.73 3.29
CA ARG A 12 22.73 44.92 2.05
C ARG A 12 23.15 43.47 2.27
N GLU A 13 23.98 43.23 3.26
CA GLU A 13 24.47 41.89 3.60
C GLU A 13 23.40 41.04 4.30
N LEU A 14 22.58 41.66 5.15
CA LEU A 14 21.48 40.98 5.85
C LEU A 14 20.37 40.52 4.90
N ALA A 15 20.13 41.23 3.81
CA ALA A 15 19.14 40.85 2.82
C ALA A 15 19.56 39.63 1.97
N ARG A 16 20.87 39.44 1.77
CA ARG A 16 21.40 38.27 1.05
C ARG A 16 21.39 37.00 1.89
N THR A 17 21.62 37.13 3.18
CA THR A 17 21.64 35.98 4.08
C THR A 17 20.24 35.43 4.35
N LEU A 18 19.21 36.29 4.34
CA LEU A 18 17.82 35.87 4.53
C LEU A 18 17.19 35.22 3.28
N MET A 19 17.70 35.51 2.08
CA MET A 19 17.21 34.85 0.86
C MET A 19 17.87 33.49 0.61
N CYS A 20 19.04 33.23 1.19
CA CYS A 20 19.71 31.92 1.04
C CYS A 20 19.10 30.85 1.97
N SER A 21 18.37 31.24 3.02
CA SER A 21 17.80 30.31 3.98
C SER A 21 16.44 29.71 3.56
N ARG A 22 15.88 30.12 2.43
CA ARG A 22 14.62 29.57 1.91
C ARG A 22 14.79 28.57 0.76
N MET A 23 15.99 28.23 0.37
CA MET A 23 16.30 27.18 -0.58
C MET A 23 16.75 25.88 0.08
N ILE A 24 16.44 25.71 1.35
CA ILE A 24 16.71 24.44 2.01
C ILE A 24 15.40 23.72 2.19
N ALA A 25 15.42 22.53 1.69
CA ALA A 25 14.48 21.44 1.90
C ALA A 25 13.35 21.31 0.88
N VAL A 26 13.71 21.23 -0.41
CA VAL A 26 13.30 19.99 -1.05
C VAL A 26 14.38 18.96 -0.69
N THR A 27 14.47 18.60 0.57
CA THR A 27 14.96 17.29 0.91
C THR A 27 13.97 16.37 0.23
N ALA A 28 14.37 15.84 -0.92
CA ALA A 28 13.88 14.57 -1.38
C ALA A 28 13.83 13.72 -0.11
N ASN A 29 12.64 13.45 0.34
CA ASN A 29 12.38 12.46 1.36
C ASN A 29 12.83 11.15 0.70
N LYS A 30 14.15 10.88 0.81
CA LYS A 30 14.69 9.57 0.55
C LYS A 30 13.83 8.69 1.45
N PRO A 31 13.01 7.80 0.90
CA PRO A 31 12.25 6.90 1.75
C PRO A 31 13.30 6.27 2.65
N ALA A 32 13.15 6.49 3.96
CA ALA A 32 13.92 5.77 4.96
C ALA A 32 13.94 4.34 4.48
N ALA A 33 15.12 3.70 4.47
CA ALA A 33 15.32 2.36 3.94
C ALA A 33 14.15 1.50 4.40
N GLY A 34 13.10 1.50 3.57
CA GLY A 34 11.87 0.78 3.84
C GLY A 34 12.21 -0.70 3.85
N PRO A 35 11.41 -1.51 4.49
CA PRO A 35 11.56 -2.94 4.49
C PRO A 35 11.83 -3.40 3.05
N ASN A 36 12.81 -4.27 2.87
CA ASN A 36 13.19 -4.85 1.58
C ASN A 36 12.00 -5.68 1.06
N PHE A 37 11.06 -5.03 0.40
CA PHE A 37 9.98 -5.70 -0.30
C PHE A 37 10.34 -5.88 -1.77
N ARG A 38 9.80 -6.89 -2.41
CA ARG A 38 9.90 -7.12 -3.84
C ARG A 38 8.68 -6.54 -4.52
N VAL A 39 8.87 -5.94 -5.68
CA VAL A 39 7.76 -5.56 -6.55
C VAL A 39 7.39 -6.78 -7.38
N GLY A 40 6.16 -7.23 -7.26
CA GLY A 40 5.60 -8.34 -8.03
C GLY A 40 4.70 -7.83 -9.16
N ASP A 41 4.34 -8.75 -10.04
CA ASP A 41 3.44 -8.50 -11.16
C ASP A 41 1.98 -8.81 -10.77
N GLU A 42 1.02 -8.27 -11.53
CA GLU A 42 -0.41 -8.60 -11.45
C GLU A 42 -0.71 -10.09 -11.68
N ARG A 43 0.27 -10.85 -12.20
CA ARG A 43 0.18 -12.31 -12.31
C ARG A 43 0.14 -13.02 -10.97
N LEU A 44 0.64 -12.38 -9.91
CA LEU A 44 0.61 -12.95 -8.57
C LEU A 44 -0.81 -12.90 -8.00
N ILE A 45 -1.41 -11.73 -8.02
CA ILE A 45 -2.79 -11.51 -7.61
C ILE A 45 -3.39 -10.37 -8.42
N LYS A 46 -4.54 -10.62 -9.01
CA LYS A 46 -5.33 -9.63 -9.73
C LYS A 46 -6.43 -9.11 -8.83
N VAL A 47 -6.63 -7.80 -8.83
CA VAL A 47 -7.68 -7.18 -8.02
C VAL A 47 -8.75 -6.62 -8.94
N THR A 48 -10.01 -6.95 -8.65
CA THR A 48 -11.16 -6.37 -9.36
C THR A 48 -11.39 -4.92 -8.95
N ASP A 49 -12.01 -4.14 -9.81
CA ASP A 49 -12.36 -2.74 -9.51
C ASP A 49 -13.28 -2.60 -8.29
N SER A 50 -14.16 -3.59 -8.07
CA SER A 50 -15.03 -3.64 -6.90
C SER A 50 -14.23 -3.78 -5.62
N ALA A 51 -13.26 -4.71 -5.60
CA ALA A 51 -12.36 -4.90 -4.46
C ALA A 51 -11.47 -3.67 -4.25
N ALA A 52 -10.93 -3.08 -5.33
CA ALA A 52 -10.10 -1.89 -5.25
C ALA A 52 -10.84 -0.70 -4.63
N LYS A 53 -12.06 -0.42 -5.07
CA LYS A 53 -12.92 0.63 -4.52
C LYS A 53 -13.20 0.41 -3.03
N LYS A 54 -13.48 -0.84 -2.64
CA LYS A 54 -13.77 -1.18 -1.24
C LYS A 54 -12.55 -1.01 -0.36
N VAL A 55 -11.39 -1.51 -0.78
CA VAL A 55 -10.12 -1.34 -0.06
C VAL A 55 -9.78 0.14 0.08
N GLY A 56 -9.87 0.92 -1.01
CA GLY A 56 -9.64 2.37 -0.98
C GLY A 56 -10.57 3.08 -0.01
N SER A 57 -11.86 2.73 0.03
CA SER A 57 -12.82 3.27 0.99
C SER A 57 -12.48 2.90 2.44
N LEU A 58 -12.03 1.67 2.69
CA LEU A 58 -11.63 1.24 4.02
C LEU A 58 -10.36 1.95 4.49
N LEU A 59 -9.36 2.09 3.62
CA LEU A 59 -8.14 2.82 3.91
C LEU A 59 -8.42 4.31 4.20
N SER A 60 -9.29 4.93 3.42
CA SER A 60 -9.71 6.33 3.64
C SER A 60 -10.44 6.50 4.97
N LYS A 61 -11.33 5.59 5.34
CA LYS A 61 -12.04 5.61 6.63
C LYS A 61 -11.10 5.46 7.82
N GLN A 62 -9.99 4.75 7.64
CA GLN A 62 -8.95 4.59 8.67
C GLN A 62 -7.91 5.71 8.67
N GLY A 63 -8.02 6.69 7.77
CA GLY A 63 -7.05 7.77 7.62
C GLY A 63 -5.70 7.31 7.02
N ARG A 64 -5.66 6.15 6.37
CA ARG A 64 -4.46 5.51 5.83
C ARG A 64 -4.42 5.57 4.30
N SER A 65 -4.41 6.75 3.74
CA SER A 65 -4.44 6.94 2.26
C SER A 65 -3.29 6.23 1.53
N ASN A 66 -2.16 6.01 2.20
CA ASN A 66 -1.00 5.29 1.66
C ASN A 66 -0.91 3.82 2.13
N GLY A 67 -1.96 3.31 2.78
CA GLY A 67 -2.00 1.95 3.28
C GLY A 67 -1.94 0.89 2.18
N VAL A 68 -1.71 -0.33 2.60
CA VAL A 68 -1.64 -1.52 1.75
C VAL A 68 -2.57 -2.60 2.28
N LEU A 69 -3.14 -3.38 1.37
CA LEU A 69 -3.89 -4.59 1.73
C LEU A 69 -2.91 -5.76 1.80
N ARG A 70 -2.71 -6.33 2.97
CA ARG A 70 -1.92 -7.55 3.12
C ARG A 70 -2.78 -8.78 2.98
N VAL A 71 -2.38 -9.67 2.08
CA VAL A 71 -3.01 -10.98 1.88
C VAL A 71 -2.03 -12.06 2.31
N ALA A 72 -2.44 -12.88 3.26
CA ALA A 72 -1.67 -14.00 3.76
C ALA A 72 -2.52 -15.27 3.74
N VAL A 73 -1.86 -16.41 3.55
CA VAL A 73 -2.47 -17.74 3.68
C VAL A 73 -2.03 -18.35 4.99
N VAL A 74 -3.00 -18.72 5.82
CA VAL A 74 -2.76 -19.34 7.12
C VAL A 74 -3.39 -20.73 7.17
N GLY A 75 -2.84 -21.61 8.00
CA GLY A 75 -3.46 -22.90 8.27
C GLY A 75 -4.74 -22.70 9.08
N GLY A 76 -5.83 -23.35 8.67
CA GLY A 76 -7.11 -23.28 9.36
C GLY A 76 -8.30 -23.41 8.39
N GLY A 77 -9.48 -23.56 8.97
CA GLY A 77 -10.72 -23.74 8.21
C GLY A 77 -11.01 -25.21 7.83
N CYS A 78 -12.17 -25.42 7.22
CA CYS A 78 -12.69 -26.75 6.85
C CYS A 78 -11.83 -27.49 5.82
N SER A 79 -11.07 -26.76 5.02
CA SER A 79 -10.24 -27.27 3.92
C SER A 79 -8.74 -27.16 4.16
N GLY A 80 -8.29 -26.79 5.35
CA GLY A 80 -6.90 -26.76 5.76
C GLY A 80 -6.19 -25.42 5.58
N LEU A 81 -6.56 -24.55 4.64
CA LEU A 81 -5.97 -23.23 4.38
C LEU A 81 -7.04 -22.13 4.34
N GLN A 82 -6.67 -20.96 4.83
CA GLN A 82 -7.57 -19.80 4.87
C GLN A 82 -6.84 -18.54 4.43
N TYR A 83 -7.52 -17.67 3.67
CA TYR A 83 -7.02 -16.35 3.33
C TYR A 83 -7.25 -15.38 4.48
N LYS A 84 -6.20 -14.72 4.90
CA LYS A 84 -6.23 -13.65 5.87
C LYS A 84 -5.92 -12.32 5.22
N MET A 85 -6.78 -11.34 5.41
CA MET A 85 -6.63 -10.01 4.84
C MET A 85 -6.54 -8.98 5.96
N ASP A 86 -5.47 -8.19 5.95
CA ASP A 86 -5.22 -7.15 6.94
C ASP A 86 -4.85 -5.84 6.23
N LEU A 87 -5.34 -4.70 6.74
CA LEU A 87 -4.93 -3.38 6.26
C LEU A 87 -3.72 -2.92 7.07
N GLN A 88 -2.63 -2.59 6.38
CA GLN A 88 -1.37 -2.15 6.99
C GLN A 88 -0.94 -0.79 6.41
N ASP A 89 -0.06 -0.07 7.14
CA ASP A 89 0.46 1.22 6.69
C ASP A 89 1.59 1.05 5.68
N ALA A 90 2.36 -0.04 5.80
CA ALA A 90 3.52 -0.31 4.95
C ALA A 90 3.73 -1.82 4.75
N PRO A 91 4.40 -2.21 3.66
CA PRO A 91 4.83 -3.59 3.45
C PRO A 91 5.83 -4.02 4.52
N ALA A 92 5.77 -5.27 4.96
CA ALA A 92 6.77 -5.85 5.85
C ALA A 92 8.03 -6.30 5.05
N ASN A 93 9.08 -6.66 5.81
CA ASN A 93 10.30 -7.18 5.20
C ASN A 93 10.02 -8.46 4.40
N ARG A 94 10.55 -8.50 3.17
CA ARG A 94 10.43 -9.60 2.20
C ARG A 94 9.04 -9.80 1.61
N ASP A 95 8.05 -8.98 1.95
CA ASP A 95 6.75 -9.06 1.32
C ASP A 95 6.85 -8.69 -0.18
N ILE A 96 5.92 -9.17 -0.97
CA ILE A 96 5.81 -8.88 -2.40
C ILE A 96 4.71 -7.85 -2.57
N LEU A 97 5.06 -6.67 -3.05
CA LEU A 97 4.13 -5.59 -3.36
C LEU A 97 3.63 -5.73 -4.78
N VAL A 98 2.33 -5.78 -4.96
CA VAL A 98 1.67 -5.77 -6.27
C VAL A 98 0.77 -4.53 -6.33
N GLU A 99 0.89 -3.77 -7.40
CA GLU A 99 -0.01 -2.67 -7.69
C GLU A 99 -1.03 -3.13 -8.73
N SER A 100 -2.30 -3.14 -8.38
CA SER A 100 -3.39 -3.52 -9.27
C SER A 100 -4.61 -2.64 -9.02
N SER A 101 -5.25 -2.19 -10.08
CA SER A 101 -6.45 -1.32 -10.04
C SER A 101 -6.32 -0.09 -9.13
N GLY A 102 -5.11 0.49 -9.04
CA GLY A 102 -4.85 1.69 -8.26
C GLY A 102 -4.73 1.49 -6.74
N ILE A 103 -4.69 0.26 -6.27
CA ILE A 103 -4.39 -0.08 -4.88
C ILE A 103 -3.11 -0.91 -4.78
N ARG A 104 -2.51 -0.88 -3.61
CA ARG A 104 -1.32 -1.65 -3.27
C ARG A 104 -1.71 -2.87 -2.46
N VAL A 105 -1.40 -4.04 -2.99
CA VAL A 105 -1.60 -5.32 -2.32
C VAL A 105 -0.25 -5.91 -1.97
N VAL A 106 -0.14 -6.44 -0.78
CA VAL A 106 1.09 -7.04 -0.25
C VAL A 106 0.82 -8.49 0.05
N VAL A 107 1.68 -9.34 -0.47
CA VAL A 107 1.58 -10.79 -0.28
C VAL A 107 2.83 -11.32 0.42
N ASP A 108 2.63 -12.12 1.45
CA ASP A 108 3.71 -12.83 2.13
C ASP A 108 4.38 -13.84 1.19
N PRO A 109 5.72 -13.97 1.20
CA PRO A 109 6.44 -14.88 0.29
C PRO A 109 6.00 -16.34 0.34
N LYS A 110 5.60 -16.82 1.52
CA LYS A 110 5.07 -18.18 1.68
C LYS A 110 3.69 -18.31 1.05
N SER A 111 2.87 -17.30 1.22
CA SER A 111 1.52 -17.23 0.69
C SER A 111 1.50 -17.03 -0.83
N ALA A 112 2.53 -16.42 -1.39
CA ALA A 112 2.66 -16.17 -2.82
C ALA A 112 2.55 -17.46 -3.67
N LEU A 113 3.06 -18.57 -3.18
CA LEU A 113 2.98 -19.87 -3.85
C LEU A 113 1.52 -20.33 -4.05
N TYR A 114 0.66 -20.02 -3.09
CA TYR A 114 -0.75 -20.41 -3.11
C TYR A 114 -1.64 -19.38 -3.82
N VAL A 115 -1.28 -18.09 -3.76
CA VAL A 115 -2.08 -16.98 -4.28
C VAL A 115 -1.77 -16.69 -5.75
N THR A 116 -0.68 -17.25 -6.31
CA THR A 116 -0.29 -16.99 -7.69
C THR A 116 -1.42 -17.29 -8.67
N GLY A 117 -1.77 -16.28 -9.50
CA GLY A 117 -2.85 -16.37 -10.48
C GLY A 117 -4.24 -16.18 -9.89
N SER A 118 -4.36 -15.90 -8.60
CA SER A 118 -5.66 -15.65 -7.95
C SER A 118 -6.22 -14.27 -8.29
N GLU A 119 -7.55 -14.19 -8.26
CA GLU A 119 -8.30 -12.94 -8.41
C GLU A 119 -8.99 -12.60 -7.08
N LEU A 120 -8.72 -11.40 -6.57
CA LEU A 120 -9.38 -10.83 -5.42
C LEU A 120 -10.59 -10.02 -5.87
N ASP A 121 -11.77 -10.43 -5.46
CA ASP A 121 -13.04 -9.79 -5.74
C ASP A 121 -13.73 -9.32 -4.45
N TYR A 122 -14.62 -8.37 -4.59
CA TYR A 122 -15.48 -7.92 -3.50
C TYR A 122 -16.94 -7.99 -3.93
N VAL A 123 -17.73 -8.75 -3.18
CA VAL A 123 -19.17 -8.89 -3.40
C VAL A 123 -19.91 -8.13 -2.31
N ASP A 124 -20.74 -7.18 -2.71
CA ASP A 124 -21.59 -6.41 -1.81
C ASP A 124 -22.97 -7.06 -1.76
N ALA A 125 -23.08 -8.14 -0.98
CA ALA A 125 -24.30 -8.87 -0.77
C ALA A 125 -24.71 -8.90 0.70
N LEU A 126 -26.01 -8.90 0.97
CA LEU A 126 -26.55 -8.85 2.33
C LEU A 126 -26.24 -10.10 3.18
N GLN A 127 -26.08 -11.26 2.55
CA GLN A 127 -25.85 -12.52 3.26
C GLN A 127 -24.42 -13.04 3.15
N ASP A 128 -23.79 -12.94 1.99
CA ASP A 128 -22.44 -13.45 1.72
C ASP A 128 -21.52 -12.36 1.17
N GLY A 129 -21.72 -11.11 1.61
CA GLY A 129 -20.90 -9.96 1.20
C GLY A 129 -19.51 -10.02 1.86
N GLY A 130 -18.48 -9.73 1.06
CA GLY A 130 -17.10 -9.71 1.56
C GLY A 130 -16.07 -9.83 0.46
N PHE A 131 -14.83 -9.91 0.86
CA PHE A 131 -13.73 -10.21 -0.04
C PHE A 131 -13.72 -11.69 -0.37
N LYS A 132 -13.68 -12.02 -1.65
CA LYS A 132 -13.62 -13.40 -2.16
C LYS A 132 -12.36 -13.56 -3.00
N VAL A 133 -11.65 -14.65 -2.77
CA VAL A 133 -10.46 -15.01 -3.56
C VAL A 133 -10.82 -16.16 -4.46
N LYS A 134 -10.74 -15.92 -5.76
CA LYS A 134 -10.87 -16.97 -6.79
C LYS A 134 -9.48 -17.47 -7.14
N ASN A 135 -9.14 -18.65 -6.71
CA ASN A 135 -7.82 -19.25 -6.92
C ASN A 135 -7.92 -20.41 -7.92
N PRO A 136 -7.30 -20.29 -9.09
CA PRO A 136 -7.31 -21.38 -10.08
C PRO A 136 -6.50 -22.62 -9.66
N ASN A 137 -5.58 -22.45 -8.69
CA ASN A 137 -4.73 -23.53 -8.21
C ASN A 137 -5.33 -24.27 -6.99
N ALA A 138 -6.46 -23.82 -6.46
CA ALA A 138 -7.12 -24.51 -5.36
C ALA A 138 -7.80 -25.79 -5.84
N ALA A 139 -7.50 -26.91 -5.20
CA ALA A 139 -8.16 -28.19 -5.51
C ALA A 139 -9.65 -28.15 -5.13
N THR A 140 -9.96 -27.54 -3.99
CA THR A 140 -11.35 -27.23 -3.57
C THR A 140 -11.38 -25.88 -2.87
N SER A 141 -12.38 -25.07 -3.17
CA SER A 141 -12.62 -23.81 -2.51
C SER A 141 -13.99 -23.80 -1.84
N CYS A 142 -14.08 -23.17 -0.68
CA CYS A 142 -15.34 -22.92 -0.03
C CYS A 142 -16.19 -21.96 -0.86
N SER A 143 -17.50 -22.09 -0.84
CA SER A 143 -18.43 -21.17 -1.51
C SER A 143 -18.28 -19.72 -1.03
N CYS A 144 -17.81 -19.50 0.20
CA CYS A 144 -17.50 -18.19 0.75
C CYS A 144 -16.25 -17.55 0.15
N GLY A 145 -15.33 -18.32 -0.49
CA GLY A 145 -14.06 -17.82 -1.03
C GLY A 145 -12.99 -17.49 0.02
N GLU A 146 -13.22 -17.84 1.29
CA GLU A 146 -12.28 -17.58 2.38
C GLU A 146 -11.33 -18.75 2.68
N SER A 147 -11.75 -19.97 2.36
CA SER A 147 -10.96 -21.19 2.65
C SER A 147 -10.81 -22.05 1.41
N PHE A 148 -9.67 -22.75 1.31
CA PHE A 148 -9.37 -23.65 0.19
C PHE A 148 -8.45 -24.79 0.64
N SER A 149 -8.36 -25.84 -0.16
CA SER A 149 -7.32 -26.86 -0.08
C SER A 149 -6.41 -26.77 -1.30
N ALA A 150 -5.12 -26.98 -1.07
CA ALA A 150 -4.09 -26.99 -2.12
C ALA A 150 -3.66 -28.44 -2.43
#